data_c8636ad31fa7a5441949422e1c09d391
#
_entry.id   c8636ad31fa7a5441949422e1c09d391
#
_cell.length_a   1.000
_cell.length_b   1.000
_cell.length_c   1.000
_cell.angle_alpha   90.00
_cell.angle_beta   90.00
_cell.angle_gamma   90.00
#
_symmetry.space_group_name_H-M   'P 1'
#
loop_
_entity.id
_entity.type
_entity.pdbx_description
1 polymer ?
#
loop_
_entity_poly.entity_id
_entity_poly.type
_entity_poly.pdbx_seq_one_letter_code
_entity_poly.pdbx_strand_id
1 'polypeptide(L)'
;MLSRDYREVSAEPVGDDKFIRWVIGRPEGAPHFAMRVIEFQPGAVFEVHQHPYEHEIFVLEGEGVAIGPDGEVEMRPGIALYVPPDEPHGYRNTGERALRFICVIPHVEE
;
A
#
# COMPACT_ATOMS: atom_id res chain seq x y z
N MET A 1 -20.45 11.16 9.26
CA MET A 1 -19.73 10.66 8.07
C MET A 1 -18.55 11.58 7.80
N LEU A 2 -17.36 11.02 7.55
CA LEU A 2 -16.16 11.82 7.27
C LEU A 2 -15.76 11.63 5.81
N SER A 3 -15.35 12.72 5.17
CA SER A 3 -14.91 12.73 3.77
C SER A 3 -13.62 13.51 3.66
N ARG A 4 -12.65 13.01 2.89
CA ARG A 4 -11.43 13.76 2.58
C ARG A 4 -10.85 13.31 1.25
N ASP A 5 -10.15 14.20 0.60
CA ASP A 5 -9.36 13.89 -0.58
C ASP A 5 -7.99 13.38 -0.09
N TYR A 6 -7.58 12.19 -0.52
CA TYR A 6 -6.32 11.60 -0.05
C TYR A 6 -5.10 12.47 -0.40
N ARG A 7 -5.20 13.26 -1.48
CA ARG A 7 -4.11 14.12 -1.92
C ARG A 7 -3.86 15.29 -0.96
N GLU A 8 -4.83 15.59 -0.09
CA GLU A 8 -4.70 16.62 0.93
C GLU A 8 -4.15 16.08 2.25
N VAL A 9 -4.01 14.76 2.38
CA VAL A 9 -3.42 14.13 3.56
C VAL A 9 -1.89 14.18 3.42
N SER A 10 -1.20 14.53 4.51
CA SER A 10 0.26 14.61 4.52
C SER A 10 0.89 13.28 4.13
N ALA A 11 1.84 13.32 3.22
CA ALA A 11 2.61 12.14 2.80
C ALA A 11 3.81 11.98 3.72
N GLU A 12 3.92 10.81 4.37
CA GLU A 12 5.06 10.47 5.20
C GLU A 12 6.09 9.73 4.36
N PRO A 13 7.34 10.19 4.30
CA PRO A 13 8.35 9.51 3.51
C PRO A 13 8.77 8.17 4.15
N VAL A 14 9.01 7.17 3.29
CA VAL A 14 9.62 5.90 3.65
C VAL A 14 10.84 5.76 2.74
N GLY A 15 12.01 6.10 3.26
CA GLY A 15 13.17 6.33 2.43
C GLY A 15 13.01 7.62 1.62
N ASP A 16 13.60 7.67 0.43
CA ASP A 16 13.56 8.85 -0.43
C ASP A 16 12.67 8.68 -1.67
N ASP A 17 12.07 7.50 -1.84
CA ASP A 17 11.34 7.15 -3.06
C ASP A 17 9.96 6.52 -2.81
N LYS A 18 9.52 6.45 -1.57
CA LYS A 18 8.19 5.92 -1.20
C LYS A 18 7.53 6.83 -0.19
N PHE A 19 6.20 6.89 -0.23
CA PHE A 19 5.41 7.75 0.66
C PHE A 19 4.14 7.02 1.10
N ILE A 20 3.71 7.31 2.33
CA ILE A 20 2.46 6.77 2.89
C ILE A 20 1.59 7.92 3.35
N ARG A 21 0.33 7.90 2.93
CA ARG A 21 -0.71 8.79 3.44
C ARG A 21 -1.71 7.97 4.25
N TRP A 22 -1.81 8.28 5.53
CA TRP A 22 -2.77 7.64 6.43
C TRP A 22 -4.10 8.35 6.29
N VAL A 23 -4.97 7.82 5.44
CA VAL A 23 -6.19 8.52 5.04
C VAL A 23 -7.27 8.42 6.11
N ILE A 24 -7.55 7.21 6.58
CA ILE A 24 -8.55 6.97 7.64
C ILE A 24 -7.99 5.90 8.56
N GLY A 25 -8.07 6.14 9.88
CA GLY A 25 -7.61 5.18 10.86
C GLY A 25 -8.07 5.56 12.27
N ARG A 26 -7.30 5.19 13.29
CA ARG A 26 -7.64 5.45 14.68
C ARG A 26 -7.84 6.94 14.99
N PRO A 27 -7.03 7.87 14.47
CA PRO A 27 -7.25 9.29 14.73
C PRO A 27 -8.64 9.79 14.30
N GLU A 28 -9.24 9.15 13.29
CA GLU A 28 -10.57 9.47 12.81
C GLU A 28 -11.67 8.68 13.50
N GLY A 29 -11.31 7.79 14.43
CA GLY A 29 -12.26 6.97 15.17
C GLY A 29 -12.62 5.64 14.51
N ALA A 30 -11.90 5.22 13.48
CA ALA A 30 -12.15 3.93 12.83
C ALA A 30 -11.70 2.79 13.77
N PRO A 31 -12.60 1.86 14.14
CA PRO A 31 -12.28 0.90 15.20
C PRO A 31 -11.52 -0.34 14.78
N HIS A 32 -11.55 -0.73 13.50
CA HIS A 32 -11.06 -2.06 13.09
C HIS A 32 -9.93 -2.02 12.08
N PHE A 33 -9.93 -1.09 11.14
CA PHE A 33 -8.90 -1.07 10.09
C PHE A 33 -8.53 0.34 9.69
N ALA A 34 -7.34 0.44 9.07
CA ALA A 34 -6.81 1.70 8.55
C ALA A 34 -6.72 1.63 7.03
N MET A 35 -7.03 2.75 6.36
CA MET A 35 -6.88 2.91 4.93
C MET A 35 -5.69 3.84 4.67
N ARG A 36 -4.74 3.36 3.88
CA ARG A 36 -3.55 4.13 3.49
C ARG A 36 -3.50 4.22 1.98
N VAL A 37 -2.97 5.34 1.46
CA VAL A 37 -2.56 5.42 0.06
C VAL A 37 -1.05 5.44 0.03
N ILE A 38 -0.47 4.48 -0.66
CA ILE A 38 0.97 4.27 -0.74
C ILE A 38 1.43 4.67 -2.14
N GLU A 39 2.57 5.36 -2.21
CA GLU A 39 3.12 5.85 -3.46
C GLU A 39 4.57 5.41 -3.58
N PHE A 40 4.90 4.82 -4.73
CA PHE A 40 6.27 4.43 -5.09
C PHE A 40 6.69 5.25 -6.29
N GLN A 41 7.83 5.93 -6.20
CA GLN A 41 8.42 6.59 -7.36
C GLN A 41 8.96 5.55 -8.35
N PRO A 42 9.18 5.90 -9.63
CA PRO A 42 9.73 4.95 -10.60
C PRO A 42 11.01 4.29 -10.10
N GLY A 43 11.08 2.97 -10.21
CA GLY A 43 12.22 2.18 -9.76
C GLY A 43 12.24 1.85 -8.27
N ALA A 44 11.34 2.41 -7.48
CA ALA A 44 11.29 2.12 -6.04
C ALA A 44 10.96 0.67 -5.77
N VAL A 45 11.63 0.11 -4.76
CA VAL A 45 11.47 -1.28 -4.35
C VAL A 45 11.18 -1.33 -2.85
N PHE A 46 10.21 -2.14 -2.47
CA PHE A 46 10.03 -2.52 -1.08
C PHE A 46 10.40 -3.99 -0.96
N GLU A 47 11.47 -4.27 -0.20
CA GLU A 47 12.04 -5.61 -0.09
C GLU A 47 11.04 -6.59 0.50
N VAL A 48 11.18 -7.87 0.14
CA VAL A 48 10.30 -8.92 0.64
C VAL A 48 10.42 -9.00 2.15
N HIS A 49 9.27 -8.97 2.80
CA HIS A 49 9.15 -9.04 4.26
C HIS A 49 7.83 -9.75 4.60
N GLN A 50 7.60 -10.04 5.86
CA GLN A 50 6.36 -10.65 6.30
C GLN A 50 5.96 -10.11 7.67
N HIS A 51 4.67 -10.15 7.96
CA HIS A 51 4.12 -9.71 9.23
C HIS A 51 2.80 -10.45 9.51
N PRO A 52 2.33 -10.48 10.78
CA PRO A 52 1.18 -11.31 11.15
C PRO A 52 -0.19 -10.72 10.80
N TYR A 53 -0.25 -9.68 9.98
CA TYR A 53 -1.52 -9.11 9.54
C TYR A 53 -1.58 -9.06 8.02
N GLU A 54 -2.81 -9.08 7.51
CA GLU A 54 -3.08 -9.10 6.08
C GLU A 54 -3.10 -7.69 5.47
N HIS A 55 -2.97 -7.65 4.14
CA HIS A 55 -3.22 -6.45 3.34
C HIS A 55 -4.33 -6.71 2.34
N GLU A 56 -5.19 -5.72 2.15
CA GLU A 56 -6.06 -5.63 0.98
C GLU A 56 -5.64 -4.40 0.18
N ILE A 57 -5.27 -4.59 -1.07
CA ILE A 57 -4.69 -3.57 -1.92
C ILE A 57 -5.56 -3.34 -3.14
N PHE A 58 -5.70 -2.08 -3.54
CA PHE A 58 -6.37 -1.73 -4.79
C PHE A 58 -5.55 -0.68 -5.51
N VAL A 59 -5.10 -0.98 -6.73
CA VAL A 59 -4.20 -0.11 -7.49
C VAL A 59 -4.99 1.03 -8.13
N LEU A 60 -4.52 2.27 -7.90
CA LEU A 60 -5.14 3.49 -8.43
C LEU A 60 -4.46 3.97 -9.71
N GLU A 61 -3.13 4.00 -9.72
CA GLU A 61 -2.34 4.59 -10.81
C GLU A 61 -1.01 3.86 -10.95
N GLY A 62 -0.47 3.90 -12.16
CA GLY A 62 0.88 3.41 -12.42
C GLY A 62 0.92 1.92 -12.70
N GLU A 63 2.14 1.39 -12.78
CA GLU A 63 2.40 -0.01 -13.07
C GLU A 63 3.51 -0.54 -12.16
N GLY A 64 3.36 -1.77 -11.74
CA GLY A 64 4.35 -2.42 -10.91
C GLY A 64 4.09 -3.89 -10.78
N VAL A 65 4.83 -4.52 -9.87
CA VAL A 65 4.64 -5.93 -9.52
C VAL A 65 4.63 -6.08 -8.00
N ALA A 66 3.81 -7.00 -7.54
CA ALA A 66 3.89 -7.52 -6.18
C ALA A 66 4.63 -8.85 -6.25
N ILE A 67 5.54 -9.06 -5.32
CA ILE A 67 6.42 -10.24 -5.29
C ILE A 67 5.95 -11.11 -4.13
N GLY A 68 5.54 -12.34 -4.44
CA GLY A 68 5.08 -13.31 -3.46
C GLY A 68 5.85 -14.61 -3.56
N PRO A 69 5.45 -15.64 -2.76
CA PRO A 69 6.15 -16.93 -2.75
C PRO A 69 6.13 -17.65 -4.09
N ASP A 70 5.09 -17.43 -4.88
CA ASP A 70 4.89 -18.12 -6.16
C ASP A 70 5.30 -17.29 -7.37
N GLY A 71 5.93 -16.13 -7.15
CA GLY A 71 6.40 -15.28 -8.23
C GLY A 71 5.78 -13.88 -8.16
N GLU A 72 5.78 -13.21 -9.31
CA GLU A 72 5.32 -11.83 -9.43
C GLU A 72 3.87 -11.78 -9.90
N VAL A 73 3.13 -10.81 -9.36
CA VAL A 73 1.75 -10.52 -9.76
C VAL A 73 1.71 -9.08 -10.26
N GLU A 74 1.02 -8.86 -11.39
CA GLU A 74 0.92 -7.53 -11.98
C GLU A 74 0.10 -6.58 -11.11
N MET A 75 0.62 -5.35 -10.97
CA MET A 75 -0.08 -4.23 -10.36
C MET A 75 -0.34 -3.17 -11.43
N ARG A 76 -1.59 -2.95 -11.77
CA ARG A 76 -2.05 -1.88 -12.69
C ARG A 76 -3.40 -1.38 -12.21
N PRO A 77 -3.85 -0.21 -12.67
CA PRO A 77 -5.12 0.35 -12.20
C PRO A 77 -6.28 -0.64 -12.30
N GLY A 78 -7.00 -0.79 -11.19
CA GLY A 78 -8.14 -1.71 -11.10
C GLY A 78 -7.81 -3.09 -10.57
N ILE A 79 -6.53 -3.44 -10.42
CA ILE A 79 -6.15 -4.73 -9.82
C ILE A 79 -6.33 -4.66 -8.30
N ALA A 80 -7.01 -5.66 -7.76
CA ALA A 80 -7.11 -5.87 -6.32
C ALA A 80 -6.21 -7.03 -5.92
N LEU A 81 -5.48 -6.86 -4.82
CA LEU A 81 -4.59 -7.90 -4.27
C LEU A 81 -4.97 -8.20 -2.83
N TYR A 82 -4.88 -9.45 -2.46
CA TYR A 82 -4.96 -9.88 -1.07
C TYR A 82 -3.64 -10.54 -0.69
N VAL A 83 -3.02 -10.03 0.38
CA VAL A 83 -1.81 -10.59 0.95
C VAL A 83 -2.18 -11.21 2.28
N PRO A 84 -2.17 -12.56 2.41
CA PRO A 84 -2.51 -13.23 3.67
C PRO A 84 -1.56 -12.88 4.81
N PRO A 85 -1.99 -13.08 6.06
CA PRO A 85 -1.08 -12.96 7.20
C PRO A 85 0.13 -13.87 7.02
N ASP A 86 1.31 -13.37 7.40
CA ASP A 86 2.59 -14.09 7.38
C ASP A 86 3.12 -14.50 6.00
N GLU A 87 2.44 -14.13 4.91
CA GLU A 87 2.96 -14.42 3.58
C GLU A 87 4.08 -13.44 3.22
N PRO A 88 5.28 -13.95 2.85
CA PRO A 88 6.36 -13.07 2.38
C PRO A 88 5.94 -12.30 1.13
N HIS A 89 6.17 -11.00 1.12
CA HIS A 89 5.75 -10.15 0.00
C HIS A 89 6.61 -8.90 -0.10
N GLY A 90 6.71 -8.38 -1.30
CA GLY A 90 7.36 -7.11 -1.60
C GLY A 90 6.71 -6.47 -2.81
N TYR A 91 7.18 -5.28 -3.18
CA TYR A 91 6.61 -4.52 -4.28
C TYR A 91 7.71 -3.80 -5.04
N ARG A 92 7.47 -3.57 -6.34
CA ARG A 92 8.40 -2.78 -7.17
C ARG A 92 7.60 -1.98 -8.20
N ASN A 93 7.95 -0.71 -8.34
CA ASN A 93 7.42 0.11 -9.43
C ASN A 93 8.24 -0.19 -10.70
N THR A 94 7.60 -0.72 -11.73
CA THR A 94 8.23 -1.07 -13.00
C THR A 94 7.91 -0.09 -14.12
N GLY A 95 7.09 0.92 -13.84
CA GLY A 95 6.66 1.91 -14.81
C GLY A 95 7.50 3.17 -14.79
N GLU A 96 7.06 4.16 -15.57
CA GLU A 96 7.73 5.46 -15.71
C GLU A 96 7.06 6.55 -14.87
N ARG A 97 5.96 6.23 -14.19
CA ARG A 97 5.18 7.14 -13.36
C ARG A 97 5.08 6.59 -11.95
N ALA A 98 4.60 7.41 -11.03
CA ALA A 98 4.33 6.96 -9.67
C ALA A 98 3.30 5.82 -9.69
N LEU A 99 3.59 4.80 -8.89
CA LEU A 99 2.64 3.72 -8.59
C LEU A 99 1.92 4.09 -7.31
N ARG A 100 0.59 4.21 -7.37
CA ARG A 100 -0.22 4.53 -6.21
C ARG A 100 -1.27 3.47 -5.99
N PHE A 101 -1.40 3.03 -4.75
CA PHE A 101 -2.39 2.02 -4.39
C PHE A 101 -2.94 2.25 -2.99
N ILE A 102 -4.21 1.87 -2.83
CA ILE A 102 -4.84 1.82 -1.51
C ILE A 102 -4.37 0.54 -0.83
N CYS A 103 -4.01 0.64 0.45
CA CYS A 103 -3.69 -0.53 1.26
C CYS A 103 -4.47 -0.45 2.56
N VAL A 104 -5.40 -1.38 2.75
CA VAL A 104 -6.19 -1.50 3.98
C VAL A 104 -5.55 -2.56 4.85
N ILE A 105 -5.31 -2.22 6.11
CA ILE A 105 -4.77 -3.14 7.11
C ILE A 105 -5.63 -3.09 8.37
N PRO A 106 -5.67 -4.18 9.16
CA PRO A 106 -6.25 -4.09 10.50
C PRO A 106 -5.38 -3.20 11.38
N HIS A 107 -5.94 -2.67 12.45
CA HIS A 107 -5.12 -1.94 13.41
C HIS A 107 -4.09 -2.87 14.03
N VAL A 108 -2.85 -2.44 13.99
CA VAL A 108 -1.72 -3.21 14.52
C VAL A 108 -1.47 -2.78 15.95
N GLU A 109 -1.48 -3.74 16.87
CA GLU A 109 -1.10 -3.47 18.26
C GLU A 109 0.42 -3.46 18.37
N GLU A 110 0.94 -2.46 19.08
CA GLU A 110 2.36 -2.34 19.35
C GLU A 110 2.71 -2.93 20.72
#